data_59384f181eea28607c10907d135d5e6f
#
_entry.id   59384f181eea28607c10907d135d5e6f
#
_cell.length_a   1.000
_cell.length_b   1.000
_cell.length_c   1.000
_cell.angle_alpha   90.00
_cell.angle_beta   90.00
_cell.angle_gamma   90.00
#
_symmetry.space_group_name_H-M   'P 1'
#
loop_
_entity.id
_entity.type
_entity.pdbx_description
1 polymer ?
#
loop_
_entity_poly.entity_id
_entity_poly.type
_entity_poly.pdbx_seq_one_letter_code
_entity_poly.pdbx_strand_id
1 'polypeptide(L)'
;MDLIIGAYILIGLCYVYVFGLFIELWKEHCSLKKQKNEYFYRNVKIYSKLQHIIINLEALINAPKFMNWIDKIIEVGEFNPTAFEVTDMDFFGPPKPEKLAFYKGKMEATNKKGVKVASNICNNRGGCTAILIVVTAKIGEKQQKLVAMVEQDRLPSGGQRIECVAGMKDLVTGSVKGPVIKEILEELPIDDIKEDDSRIISLGKIWPSPGWSDEEIDLWAGEFEIDEEKYNYLKAGTFGEGAHEVIKVHFYEYDEFPEILRRIGDVKSECAFWRFKSLKQEV
;
A
#
# COMPACT_ATOMS: atom_id res chain seq x y z
N MET A 1 -51.73 38.46 -24.25
CA MET A 1 -50.40 38.88 -24.81
C MET A 1 -49.25 38.46 -23.89
N ASP A 2 -49.44 38.57 -22.57
CA ASP A 2 -48.36 38.29 -21.59
C ASP A 2 -47.95 36.81 -21.49
N LEU A 3 -48.87 35.85 -21.70
CA LEU A 3 -48.54 34.41 -21.69
C LEU A 3 -47.67 33.99 -22.88
N ILE A 4 -47.81 34.62 -24.03
CA ILE A 4 -47.02 34.32 -25.23
C ILE A 4 -45.63 34.89 -25.07
N ILE A 5 -45.46 36.07 -24.50
CA ILE A 5 -44.18 36.70 -24.20
C ILE A 5 -43.39 35.85 -23.18
N GLY A 6 -44.06 35.38 -22.12
CA GLY A 6 -43.47 34.49 -21.10
C GLY A 6 -42.94 33.19 -21.70
N ALA A 7 -43.71 32.57 -22.65
CA ALA A 7 -43.27 31.36 -23.33
C ALA A 7 -42.03 31.58 -24.19
N TYR A 8 -41.94 32.68 -24.92
CA TYR A 8 -40.74 33.01 -25.72
C TYR A 8 -39.49 33.27 -24.88
N ILE A 9 -39.65 33.91 -23.71
CA ILE A 9 -38.55 34.14 -22.76
C ILE A 9 -38.06 32.80 -22.19
N LEU A 10 -38.98 31.87 -21.83
CA LEU A 10 -38.61 30.56 -21.29
C LEU A 10 -37.87 29.70 -22.33
N ILE A 11 -38.35 29.71 -23.59
CA ILE A 11 -37.70 29.03 -24.70
C ILE A 11 -36.29 29.61 -24.96
N GLY A 12 -36.16 30.94 -24.92
CA GLY A 12 -34.85 31.60 -25.07
C GLY A 12 -33.86 31.23 -23.95
N LEU A 13 -34.31 31.16 -22.70
CA LEU A 13 -33.51 30.73 -21.56
C LEU A 13 -33.09 29.26 -21.66
N CYS A 14 -33.98 28.37 -22.11
CA CYS A 14 -33.66 26.98 -22.39
C CYS A 14 -32.59 26.83 -23.49
N TYR A 15 -32.70 27.62 -24.57
CA TYR A 15 -31.70 27.62 -25.66
C TYR A 15 -30.32 28.08 -25.14
N VAL A 16 -30.28 29.15 -24.35
CA VAL A 16 -29.01 29.66 -23.76
C VAL A 16 -28.40 28.61 -22.85
N TYR A 17 -29.20 27.93 -22.02
CA TYR A 17 -28.74 26.89 -21.11
C TYR A 17 -28.21 25.67 -21.87
N VAL A 18 -28.93 25.15 -22.87
CA VAL A 18 -28.52 24.01 -23.68
C VAL A 18 -27.26 24.35 -24.51
N PHE A 19 -27.18 25.57 -25.05
CA PHE A 19 -26.01 26.02 -25.78
C PHE A 19 -24.79 26.20 -24.87
N GLY A 20 -24.98 26.67 -23.63
CA GLY A 20 -23.93 26.72 -22.59
C GLY A 20 -23.40 25.35 -22.24
N LEU A 21 -24.27 24.36 -22.00
CA LEU A 21 -23.88 22.96 -21.78
C LEU A 21 -23.13 22.38 -23.00
N PHE A 22 -23.59 22.68 -24.21
CA PHE A 22 -22.92 22.24 -25.42
C PHE A 22 -21.51 22.83 -25.57
N ILE A 23 -21.31 24.10 -25.22
CA ILE A 23 -19.99 24.74 -25.22
C ILE A 23 -19.07 24.11 -24.17
N GLU A 24 -19.58 23.80 -22.96
CA GLU A 24 -18.79 23.13 -21.93
C GLU A 24 -18.39 21.73 -22.36
N LEU A 25 -19.32 20.93 -22.86
CA LEU A 25 -19.03 19.59 -23.40
C LEU A 25 -18.06 19.65 -24.59
N TRP A 26 -18.18 20.67 -25.45
CA TRP A 26 -17.25 20.89 -26.56
C TRP A 26 -15.85 21.27 -26.06
N LYS A 27 -15.73 22.14 -25.05
CA LYS A 27 -14.45 22.49 -24.43
C LYS A 27 -13.81 21.28 -23.79
N GLU A 28 -14.59 20.48 -23.08
CA GLU A 28 -14.13 19.24 -22.47
C GLU A 28 -13.68 18.24 -23.53
N HIS A 29 -14.45 18.06 -24.60
CA HIS A 29 -14.08 17.21 -25.73
C HIS A 29 -12.81 17.71 -26.47
N CYS A 30 -12.64 19.01 -26.63
CA CYS A 30 -11.46 19.61 -27.23
C CYS A 30 -10.23 19.51 -26.31
N SER A 31 -10.43 19.60 -24.99
CA SER A 31 -9.39 19.36 -23.99
C SER A 31 -8.92 17.90 -24.03
N LEU A 32 -9.86 16.96 -24.10
CA LEU A 32 -9.57 15.52 -24.24
C LEU A 32 -8.78 15.21 -25.52
N LYS A 33 -9.05 15.90 -26.64
CA LYS A 33 -8.31 15.74 -27.89
C LYS A 33 -6.87 16.27 -27.84
N LYS A 34 -6.53 17.15 -26.90
CA LYS A 34 -5.16 17.68 -26.72
C LYS A 34 -4.34 16.89 -25.70
N GLN A 35 -4.93 15.93 -24.99
CA GLN A 35 -4.18 15.12 -24.03
C GLN A 35 -3.19 14.21 -24.76
N LYS A 36 -1.97 14.18 -24.25
CA LYS A 36 -0.96 13.23 -24.69
C LYS A 36 -1.40 11.83 -24.29
N ASN A 37 -1.57 10.95 -25.28
CA ASN A 37 -1.94 9.55 -25.06
C ASN A 37 -0.73 8.70 -24.65
N GLU A 38 0.48 9.27 -24.68
CA GLU A 38 1.72 8.59 -24.35
C GLU A 38 2.73 9.55 -23.74
N TYR A 39 3.53 9.03 -22.83
CA TYR A 39 4.62 9.71 -22.14
C TYR A 39 5.87 8.84 -22.20
N PHE A 40 7.02 9.39 -21.81
CA PHE A 40 8.26 8.65 -21.71
C PHE A 40 8.90 8.94 -20.35
N TYR A 41 9.34 7.87 -19.68
CA TYR A 41 10.17 7.93 -18.49
C TYR A 41 11.35 6.97 -18.65
N ARG A 42 12.59 7.46 -18.54
CA ARG A 42 13.82 6.66 -18.75
C ARG A 42 13.82 5.87 -20.08
N ASN A 43 13.33 6.46 -21.16
CA ASN A 43 13.12 5.83 -22.48
C ASN A 43 12.06 4.69 -22.51
N VAL A 44 11.35 4.45 -21.43
CA VAL A 44 10.19 3.54 -21.42
C VAL A 44 8.97 4.34 -21.86
N LYS A 45 8.28 3.86 -22.90
CA LYS A 45 7.01 4.44 -23.36
C LYS A 45 5.89 4.08 -22.38
N ILE A 46 5.18 5.07 -21.85
CA ILE A 46 4.05 4.91 -20.95
C ILE A 46 2.78 5.34 -21.66
N TYR A 47 1.80 4.45 -21.78
CA TYR A 47 0.57 4.74 -22.51
C TYR A 47 -0.62 3.95 -21.95
N SER A 48 -1.82 4.35 -22.36
CA SER A 48 -3.05 3.59 -22.13
C SER A 48 -3.96 3.69 -23.37
N LYS A 49 -4.83 2.69 -23.50
CA LYS A 49 -5.94 2.68 -24.47
C LYS A 49 -7.26 3.15 -23.87
N LEU A 50 -7.29 3.35 -22.55
CA LEU A 50 -8.48 3.68 -21.78
C LEU A 50 -8.50 5.18 -21.48
N GLN A 51 -9.56 5.87 -21.92
CA GLN A 51 -9.65 7.31 -21.83
C GLN A 51 -9.57 7.83 -20.38
N HIS A 52 -10.23 7.16 -19.44
CA HIS A 52 -10.19 7.52 -18.02
C HIS A 52 -8.80 7.36 -17.37
N ILE A 53 -7.94 6.53 -17.95
CA ILE A 53 -6.54 6.40 -17.55
C ILE A 53 -5.68 7.49 -18.17
N ILE A 54 -5.90 7.78 -19.47
CA ILE A 54 -5.11 8.77 -20.22
C ILE A 54 -5.09 10.12 -19.53
N ILE A 55 -6.23 10.57 -18.98
CA ILE A 55 -6.35 11.87 -18.29
C ILE A 55 -5.46 11.99 -17.04
N ASN A 56 -5.05 10.88 -16.48
CA ASN A 56 -4.27 10.81 -15.25
C ASN A 56 -2.83 10.30 -15.44
N LEU A 57 -2.40 10.02 -16.70
CA LEU A 57 -1.05 9.50 -16.98
C LEU A 57 0.05 10.45 -16.52
N GLU A 58 -0.19 11.76 -16.59
CA GLU A 58 0.78 12.75 -16.11
C GLU A 58 1.00 12.64 -14.60
N ALA A 59 -0.05 12.41 -13.82
CA ALA A 59 0.09 12.17 -12.38
C ALA A 59 0.84 10.86 -12.11
N LEU A 60 0.59 9.80 -12.89
CA LEU A 60 1.30 8.53 -12.75
C LEU A 60 2.80 8.67 -12.99
N ILE A 61 3.21 9.27 -14.13
CA ILE A 61 4.64 9.32 -14.49
C ILE A 61 5.48 10.21 -13.56
N ASN A 62 4.84 11.11 -12.82
CA ASN A 62 5.45 11.95 -11.81
C ASN A 62 5.32 11.39 -10.38
N ALA A 63 4.65 10.24 -10.21
CA ALA A 63 4.49 9.62 -8.92
C ALA A 63 5.79 8.93 -8.47
N PRO A 64 6.30 9.22 -7.26
CA PRO A 64 7.51 8.59 -6.73
C PRO A 64 7.44 7.05 -6.78
N LYS A 65 6.28 6.48 -6.47
CA LYS A 65 6.03 5.02 -6.54
C LYS A 65 6.30 4.45 -7.93
N PHE A 66 5.83 5.10 -8.97
CA PHE A 66 6.04 4.69 -10.36
C PHE A 66 7.49 4.88 -10.79
N MET A 67 8.06 6.04 -10.50
CA MET A 67 9.43 6.39 -10.87
C MET A 67 10.43 5.40 -10.24
N ASN A 68 10.32 5.18 -8.94
CA ASN A 68 11.18 4.26 -8.19
C ASN A 68 11.09 2.82 -8.72
N TRP A 69 9.90 2.38 -9.13
CA TRP A 69 9.73 1.04 -9.70
C TRP A 69 10.44 0.88 -11.06
N ILE A 70 10.28 1.86 -11.98
CA ILE A 70 10.98 1.84 -13.27
C ILE A 70 12.50 1.95 -13.08
N ASP A 71 12.95 2.87 -12.21
CA ASP A 71 14.38 3.04 -11.91
C ASP A 71 14.98 1.74 -11.35
N LYS A 72 14.29 1.06 -10.43
CA LYS A 72 14.72 -0.24 -9.88
C LYS A 72 14.88 -1.30 -10.98
N ILE A 73 13.95 -1.41 -11.93
CA ILE A 73 14.07 -2.36 -13.05
C ILE A 73 15.33 -2.07 -13.87
N ILE A 74 15.59 -0.79 -14.15
CA ILE A 74 16.73 -0.36 -14.97
C ILE A 74 18.04 -0.55 -14.20
N GLU A 75 18.11 -0.21 -12.93
CA GLU A 75 19.29 -0.34 -12.07
C GLU A 75 19.70 -1.80 -11.86
N VAL A 76 18.74 -2.69 -11.62
CA VAL A 76 18.99 -4.14 -11.53
C VAL A 76 19.54 -4.67 -12.85
N GLY A 77 19.10 -4.11 -13.99
CA GLY A 77 19.67 -4.39 -15.31
C GLY A 77 19.44 -5.81 -15.85
N GLU A 78 18.53 -6.59 -15.25
CA GLU A 78 18.19 -7.93 -15.75
C GLU A 78 17.21 -7.88 -16.92
N PHE A 79 16.47 -6.76 -17.08
CA PHE A 79 15.50 -6.53 -18.12
C PHE A 79 15.75 -5.22 -18.84
N ASN A 80 15.35 -5.17 -20.12
CA ASN A 80 15.33 -3.97 -20.94
C ASN A 80 13.86 -3.59 -21.18
N PRO A 81 13.24 -2.75 -20.35
CA PRO A 81 11.87 -2.30 -20.52
C PRO A 81 11.78 -1.32 -21.70
N THR A 82 10.76 -1.48 -22.55
CA THR A 82 10.55 -0.61 -23.72
C THR A 82 9.23 0.12 -23.66
N ALA A 83 8.16 -0.51 -23.15
CA ALA A 83 6.86 0.12 -22.99
C ALA A 83 6.09 -0.44 -21.82
N PHE A 84 5.21 0.39 -21.24
CA PHE A 84 4.26 0.01 -20.21
C PHE A 84 2.86 0.49 -20.59
N GLU A 85 1.97 -0.47 -20.89
CA GLU A 85 0.56 -0.22 -21.10
C GLU A 85 -0.16 -0.20 -19.76
N VAL A 86 -0.60 0.98 -19.32
CA VAL A 86 -1.38 1.13 -18.09
C VAL A 86 -2.82 0.67 -18.35
N THR A 87 -3.29 -0.30 -17.58
CA THR A 87 -4.64 -0.87 -17.71
C THR A 87 -5.56 -0.49 -16.56
N ASP A 88 -4.99 -0.04 -15.44
CA ASP A 88 -5.73 0.41 -14.27
C ASP A 88 -4.86 1.30 -13.38
N MET A 89 -5.47 2.23 -12.64
CA MET A 89 -4.84 3.00 -11.57
C MET A 89 -5.87 3.66 -10.67
N ASP A 90 -5.52 3.87 -9.42
CA ASP A 90 -6.34 4.55 -8.44
C ASP A 90 -5.50 5.48 -7.54
N PHE A 91 -6.18 6.43 -6.90
CA PHE A 91 -5.57 7.45 -6.06
C PHE A 91 -6.33 7.58 -4.74
N PHE A 92 -5.62 7.87 -3.67
CA PHE A 92 -6.22 8.27 -2.40
C PHE A 92 -6.76 9.71 -2.50
N GLY A 93 -7.96 9.87 -3.08
CA GLY A 93 -8.59 11.16 -3.36
C GLY A 93 -8.25 11.73 -4.75
N PRO A 94 -8.10 13.06 -4.92
CA PRO A 94 -7.83 13.67 -6.21
C PRO A 94 -6.54 13.13 -6.86
N PRO A 95 -6.52 12.94 -8.19
CA PRO A 95 -5.36 12.42 -8.91
C PRO A 95 -4.15 13.36 -8.80
N LYS A 96 -3.21 13.02 -7.93
CA LYS A 96 -1.93 13.69 -7.72
C LYS A 96 -0.82 12.66 -7.56
N PRO A 97 0.42 12.97 -7.97
CA PRO A 97 1.54 12.02 -7.90
C PRO A 97 1.74 11.38 -6.54
N GLU A 98 1.66 12.17 -5.46
CA GLU A 98 1.82 11.73 -4.07
C GLU A 98 0.63 10.92 -3.53
N LYS A 99 -0.50 10.91 -4.26
CA LYS A 99 -1.73 10.19 -3.88
C LYS A 99 -1.93 8.88 -4.64
N LEU A 100 -0.98 8.48 -5.48
CA LEU A 100 -1.10 7.23 -6.23
C LEU A 100 -1.20 6.02 -5.28
N ALA A 101 -2.37 5.38 -5.27
CA ALA A 101 -2.65 4.22 -4.44
C ALA A 101 -2.02 2.96 -5.06
N PHE A 102 -2.47 2.61 -6.24
CA PHE A 102 -1.92 1.51 -7.04
C PHE A 102 -2.02 1.81 -8.54
N TYR A 103 -1.29 1.04 -9.33
CA TYR A 103 -1.46 0.98 -10.79
C TYR A 103 -1.16 -0.43 -11.29
N LYS A 104 -1.78 -0.76 -12.41
CA LYS A 104 -1.65 -2.07 -13.05
C LYS A 104 -1.41 -1.90 -14.55
N GLY A 105 -0.63 -2.79 -15.12
CA GLY A 105 -0.38 -2.72 -16.55
C GLY A 105 0.38 -3.91 -17.09
N LYS A 106 0.83 -3.76 -18.35
CA LYS A 106 1.63 -4.75 -19.05
C LYS A 106 2.97 -4.13 -19.45
N MET A 107 4.06 -4.70 -18.96
CA MET A 107 5.40 -4.29 -19.31
C MET A 107 5.87 -5.05 -20.56
N GLU A 108 6.29 -4.32 -21.58
CA GLU A 108 7.06 -4.88 -22.67
C GLU A 108 8.53 -4.79 -22.33
N ALA A 109 9.18 -5.93 -22.22
CA ALA A 109 10.60 -6.01 -21.89
C ALA A 109 11.25 -7.24 -22.53
N THR A 110 12.57 -7.18 -22.72
CA THR A 110 13.41 -8.34 -23.00
C THR A 110 14.37 -8.58 -21.85
N ASN A 111 14.78 -9.84 -21.69
CA ASN A 111 15.88 -10.17 -20.76
C ASN A 111 17.24 -9.85 -21.41
N LYS A 112 18.35 -10.06 -20.67
CA LYS A 112 19.72 -9.85 -21.16
C LYS A 112 20.08 -10.62 -22.44
N LYS A 113 19.35 -11.70 -22.74
CA LYS A 113 19.55 -12.51 -23.97
C LYS A 113 18.69 -12.02 -25.14
N GLY A 114 17.97 -10.90 -24.98
CA GLY A 114 17.05 -10.37 -25.99
C GLY A 114 15.73 -11.13 -26.12
N VAL A 115 15.46 -12.09 -25.23
CA VAL A 115 14.20 -12.87 -25.24
C VAL A 115 13.09 -12.07 -24.56
N LYS A 116 11.93 -11.99 -25.20
CA LYS A 116 10.76 -11.31 -24.65
C LYS A 116 10.31 -11.96 -23.33
N VAL A 117 10.04 -11.14 -22.31
CA VAL A 117 9.54 -11.59 -21.01
C VAL A 117 8.07 -11.99 -21.19
N ALA A 118 7.74 -13.24 -20.84
CA ALA A 118 6.38 -13.77 -21.01
C ALA A 118 5.43 -13.31 -19.89
N SER A 119 5.90 -13.31 -18.61
CA SER A 119 5.13 -12.81 -17.48
C SER A 119 5.31 -11.30 -17.38
N ASN A 120 4.39 -10.57 -18.00
CA ASN A 120 4.51 -9.13 -18.19
C ASN A 120 3.38 -8.32 -17.51
N ILE A 121 2.49 -8.96 -16.78
CA ILE A 121 1.44 -8.27 -16.03
C ILE A 121 2.03 -7.84 -14.68
N CYS A 122 1.94 -6.55 -14.40
CA CYS A 122 2.44 -5.93 -13.17
C CYS A 122 1.27 -5.28 -12.42
N ASN A 123 1.13 -5.61 -11.15
CA ASN A 123 0.21 -4.96 -10.23
C ASN A 123 1.05 -4.27 -9.13
N ASN A 124 1.11 -2.96 -9.19
CA ASN A 124 2.07 -2.18 -8.43
C ASN A 124 1.35 -1.36 -7.35
N ARG A 125 1.49 -1.81 -6.10
CA ARG A 125 1.01 -1.09 -4.92
C ARG A 125 2.13 -0.44 -4.11
N GLY A 126 3.37 -0.79 -4.42
CA GLY A 126 4.56 -0.39 -3.67
C GLY A 126 4.88 -1.32 -2.51
N GLY A 127 6.01 -1.05 -1.86
CA GLY A 127 6.47 -1.83 -0.72
C GLY A 127 5.73 -1.52 0.57
N CYS A 128 5.81 -2.45 1.50
CA CYS A 128 5.34 -2.25 2.86
C CYS A 128 6.41 -2.65 3.90
N THR A 129 6.12 -2.39 5.14
CA THR A 129 6.89 -2.83 6.30
C THR A 129 6.02 -3.68 7.19
N ALA A 130 6.60 -4.65 7.88
CA ALA A 130 5.88 -5.48 8.82
C ALA A 130 6.78 -5.80 10.02
N ILE A 131 6.21 -5.84 11.21
CA ILE A 131 6.96 -6.11 12.44
C ILE A 131 6.28 -7.17 13.30
N LEU A 132 7.08 -8.15 13.71
CA LEU A 132 6.72 -9.10 14.75
C LEU A 132 6.95 -8.45 16.11
N ILE A 133 5.92 -8.33 16.91
CA ILE A 133 6.01 -7.81 18.28
C ILE A 133 5.99 -8.96 19.27
N VAL A 134 7.08 -9.10 20.01
CA VAL A 134 7.20 -10.02 21.14
C VAL A 134 7.15 -9.20 22.43
N VAL A 135 6.29 -9.57 23.34
CA VAL A 135 6.19 -8.88 24.62
C VAL A 135 6.45 -9.85 25.79
N THR A 136 7.13 -9.35 26.81
CA THR A 136 7.18 -9.99 28.12
C THR A 136 6.20 -9.24 29.02
N ALA A 137 5.05 -9.87 29.28
CA ALA A 137 3.99 -9.29 30.07
C ALA A 137 4.04 -9.83 31.51
N LYS A 138 3.98 -8.93 32.49
CA LYS A 138 3.78 -9.31 33.90
C LYS A 138 2.28 -9.39 34.18
N ILE A 139 1.75 -10.59 34.34
CA ILE A 139 0.33 -10.85 34.60
C ILE A 139 0.20 -11.53 35.97
N GLY A 140 -0.29 -10.78 36.94
CA GLY A 140 -0.23 -11.18 38.34
C GLY A 140 1.22 -11.35 38.82
N GLU A 141 1.57 -12.51 39.34
CA GLU A 141 2.93 -12.83 39.78
C GLU A 141 3.79 -13.51 38.72
N LYS A 142 3.25 -13.77 37.51
CA LYS A 142 3.93 -14.48 36.43
C LYS A 142 4.40 -13.55 35.32
N GLN A 143 5.59 -13.82 34.83
CA GLN A 143 6.03 -13.27 33.53
C GLN A 143 5.67 -14.25 32.42
N GLN A 144 5.05 -13.74 31.37
CA GLN A 144 4.68 -14.51 30.19
C GLN A 144 5.30 -13.89 28.95
N LYS A 145 5.94 -14.70 28.13
CA LYS A 145 6.44 -14.27 26.82
C LYS A 145 5.38 -14.54 25.78
N LEU A 146 4.91 -13.48 25.12
CA LEU A 146 3.78 -13.51 24.21
C LEU A 146 4.15 -12.90 22.86
N VAL A 147 3.46 -13.32 21.80
CA VAL A 147 3.47 -12.64 20.50
C VAL A 147 2.18 -11.84 20.38
N ALA A 148 2.32 -10.53 20.12
CA ALA A 148 1.18 -9.65 19.86
C ALA A 148 0.90 -9.60 18.35
N MET A 149 -0.36 -9.85 17.98
CA MET A 149 -0.86 -9.85 16.62
C MET A 149 -2.06 -8.92 16.53
N VAL A 150 -2.35 -8.44 15.34
CA VAL A 150 -3.51 -7.58 15.08
C VAL A 150 -4.53 -8.29 14.19
N GLU A 151 -5.80 -8.09 14.50
CA GLU A 151 -6.93 -8.56 13.69
C GLU A 151 -7.56 -7.36 13.00
N GLN A 152 -7.69 -7.42 11.68
CA GLN A 152 -8.27 -6.36 10.90
C GLN A 152 -9.02 -6.89 9.67
N ASP A 153 -9.86 -6.04 9.06
CA ASP A 153 -10.63 -6.36 7.88
C ASP A 153 -9.73 -6.43 6.63
N ARG A 154 -9.77 -7.57 5.93
CA ARG A 154 -9.04 -7.82 4.67
C ARG A 154 -10.01 -8.29 3.59
N LEU A 155 -10.79 -7.36 3.05
CA LEU A 155 -11.79 -7.66 2.01
C LEU A 155 -11.26 -8.52 0.85
N PRO A 156 -10.05 -8.29 0.30
CA PRO A 156 -9.53 -9.12 -0.79
C PRO A 156 -9.34 -10.58 -0.42
N SER A 157 -9.13 -10.88 0.87
CA SER A 157 -9.02 -12.26 1.37
C SER A 157 -10.34 -12.84 1.88
N GLY A 158 -11.44 -12.08 1.76
CA GLY A 158 -12.80 -12.50 2.09
C GLY A 158 -13.16 -12.46 3.57
N GLY A 159 -12.45 -11.68 4.41
CA GLY A 159 -12.80 -11.57 5.83
C GLY A 159 -11.72 -10.95 6.69
N GLN A 160 -11.89 -11.08 7.99
CA GLN A 160 -10.89 -10.63 8.98
C GLN A 160 -9.66 -11.52 8.93
N ARG A 161 -8.49 -10.94 9.16
CA ARG A 161 -7.21 -11.65 9.24
C ARG A 161 -6.46 -11.25 10.50
N ILE A 162 -5.78 -12.24 11.07
CA ILE A 162 -4.81 -12.05 12.14
C ILE A 162 -3.44 -12.03 11.49
N GLU A 163 -2.71 -10.95 11.70
CA GLU A 163 -1.42 -10.71 11.06
C GLU A 163 -0.50 -9.90 11.98
N CYS A 164 0.80 -9.86 11.70
CA CYS A 164 1.69 -8.92 12.39
C CYS A 164 1.37 -7.48 11.96
N VAL A 165 1.68 -6.52 12.81
CA VAL A 165 1.58 -5.08 12.53
C VAL A 165 2.27 -4.76 11.21
N ALA A 166 1.59 -4.08 10.28
CA ALA A 166 2.12 -3.81 8.96
C ALA A 166 1.49 -2.57 8.31
N GLY A 167 2.32 -1.78 7.64
CA GLY A 167 1.87 -0.61 6.90
C GLY A 167 2.65 -0.31 5.63
N MET A 168 2.17 0.64 4.86
CA MET A 168 2.80 1.05 3.60
C MET A 168 4.06 1.85 3.88
N LYS A 169 5.12 1.61 3.10
CA LYS A 169 6.34 2.43 3.16
C LYS A 169 6.03 3.87 2.74
N ASP A 170 6.47 4.83 3.55
CA ASP A 170 6.50 6.22 3.14
C ASP A 170 7.65 6.45 2.16
N LEU A 171 7.30 6.66 0.89
CA LEU A 171 8.28 6.89 -0.17
C LEU A 171 8.88 8.30 -0.15
N VAL A 172 8.34 9.20 0.67
CA VAL A 172 8.77 10.61 0.71
C VAL A 172 9.92 10.80 1.69
N THR A 173 9.87 10.16 2.85
CA THR A 173 10.89 10.36 3.91
C THR A 173 12.14 9.51 3.73
N GLY A 174 12.07 8.43 2.96
CA GLY A 174 13.18 7.47 2.78
C GLY A 174 13.56 6.71 4.07
N SER A 175 12.91 7.01 5.21
CA SER A 175 13.09 6.26 6.46
C SER A 175 12.40 4.91 6.34
N VAL A 176 13.10 3.85 6.75
CA VAL A 176 12.53 2.50 6.77
C VAL A 176 11.97 2.17 8.16
N LYS A 177 12.60 2.69 9.22
CA LYS A 177 12.14 2.49 10.61
C LYS A 177 10.97 3.41 11.00
N GLY A 178 10.93 4.64 10.49
CA GLY A 178 9.86 5.59 10.81
C GLY A 178 8.45 5.03 10.56
N PRO A 179 8.15 4.47 9.37
CA PRO A 179 6.89 3.80 9.11
C PRO A 179 6.59 2.64 10.08
N VAL A 180 7.59 1.80 10.39
CA VAL A 180 7.42 0.69 11.37
C VAL A 180 6.94 1.21 12.72
N ILE A 181 7.57 2.26 13.23
CA ILE A 181 7.24 2.83 14.53
C ILE A 181 5.87 3.49 14.50
N LYS A 182 5.55 4.19 13.42
CA LYS A 182 4.23 4.79 13.23
C LYS A 182 3.13 3.71 13.33
N GLU A 183 3.27 2.63 12.58
CA GLU A 183 2.32 1.51 12.61
C GLU A 183 2.21 0.86 14.00
N ILE A 184 3.34 0.71 14.74
CA ILE A 184 3.27 0.20 16.11
C ILE A 184 2.43 1.13 16.98
N LEU A 185 2.65 2.45 16.90
CA LEU A 185 1.93 3.42 17.72
C LEU A 185 0.44 3.50 17.38
N GLU A 186 0.06 3.25 16.12
CA GLU A 186 -1.31 3.30 15.63
C GLU A 186 -2.08 2.00 15.89
N GLU A 187 -1.48 0.85 15.59
CA GLU A 187 -2.12 -0.46 15.67
C GLU A 187 -1.91 -1.16 17.02
N LEU A 188 -0.76 -0.96 17.64
CA LEU A 188 -0.38 -1.59 18.90
C LEU A 188 0.38 -0.57 19.76
N PRO A 189 -0.29 0.39 20.39
CA PRO A 189 0.36 1.50 21.08
C PRO A 189 1.15 1.05 22.31
N ILE A 190 2.41 0.64 22.07
CA ILE A 190 3.43 0.40 23.09
C ILE A 190 4.18 1.71 23.29
N ASP A 191 4.28 2.15 24.53
CA ASP A 191 4.87 3.43 24.89
C ASP A 191 6.41 3.41 24.75
N ASP A 192 7.01 4.61 24.67
CA ASP A 192 8.47 4.85 24.67
C ASP A 192 9.27 4.21 23.51
N ILE A 193 8.65 4.05 22.34
CA ILE A 193 9.36 3.61 21.13
C ILE A 193 9.88 4.83 20.34
N LYS A 194 11.17 4.82 20.02
CA LYS A 194 11.85 5.85 19.23
C LYS A 194 12.36 5.32 17.90
N GLU A 195 12.62 6.20 16.94
CA GLU A 195 13.08 5.84 15.60
C GLU A 195 14.41 5.05 15.59
N ASP A 196 15.28 5.28 16.56
CA ASP A 196 16.55 4.59 16.73
C ASP A 196 16.52 3.46 17.78
N ASP A 197 15.33 3.00 18.17
CA ASP A 197 15.16 1.99 19.21
C ASP A 197 15.91 0.69 18.87
N SER A 198 16.90 0.37 19.71
CA SER A 198 17.74 -0.81 19.54
C SER A 198 17.01 -2.14 19.78
N ARG A 199 15.81 -2.11 20.39
CA ARG A 199 14.94 -3.28 20.55
C ARG A 199 14.31 -3.72 19.23
N ILE A 200 14.29 -2.84 18.22
CA ILE A 200 13.76 -3.12 16.89
C ILE A 200 14.91 -3.53 15.96
N ILE A 201 14.88 -4.78 15.51
CA ILE A 201 15.90 -5.38 14.65
C ILE A 201 15.33 -5.71 13.28
N SER A 202 16.15 -5.55 12.24
CA SER A 202 15.79 -5.95 10.87
C SER A 202 15.92 -7.47 10.71
N LEU A 203 14.91 -8.06 10.08
CA LEU A 203 14.88 -9.47 9.69
C LEU A 203 15.04 -9.66 8.17
N GLY A 204 15.39 -8.58 7.44
CA GLY A 204 15.54 -8.59 5.99
C GLY A 204 14.20 -8.44 5.26
N LYS A 205 14.14 -8.91 4.03
CA LYS A 205 13.03 -8.66 3.10
C LYS A 205 12.37 -9.95 2.62
N ILE A 206 11.11 -9.84 2.22
CA ILE A 206 10.38 -10.88 1.50
C ILE A 206 9.60 -10.29 0.33
N TRP A 207 9.28 -11.12 -0.65
CA TRP A 207 8.36 -10.84 -1.76
C TRP A 207 7.25 -11.86 -1.73
N PRO A 208 6.04 -11.51 -1.26
CA PRO A 208 4.93 -12.46 -1.14
C PRO A 208 4.47 -13.04 -2.48
N SER A 209 4.52 -12.22 -3.54
CA SER A 209 4.04 -12.62 -4.86
C SER A 209 4.83 -11.95 -6.00
N PRO A 210 6.13 -12.27 -6.18
CA PRO A 210 7.00 -11.59 -7.14
C PRO A 210 6.62 -11.80 -8.61
N GLY A 211 5.81 -12.80 -8.92
CA GLY A 211 5.25 -13.02 -10.27
C GLY A 211 4.03 -12.16 -10.61
N TRP A 212 3.51 -11.41 -9.64
CA TRP A 212 2.29 -10.62 -9.77
C TRP A 212 2.44 -9.17 -9.32
N SER A 213 3.12 -8.92 -8.20
CA SER A 213 3.21 -7.62 -7.55
C SER A 213 4.65 -7.19 -7.30
N ASP A 214 4.86 -5.87 -7.29
CA ASP A 214 6.10 -5.23 -6.85
C ASP A 214 6.24 -5.18 -5.32
N GLU A 215 5.28 -5.70 -4.58
CA GLU A 215 5.25 -5.64 -3.12
C GLU A 215 6.47 -6.31 -2.51
N GLU A 216 7.37 -5.49 -2.00
CA GLU A 216 8.53 -5.88 -1.19
C GLU A 216 8.25 -5.51 0.26
N ILE A 217 8.32 -6.49 1.17
CA ILE A 217 8.05 -6.28 2.59
C ILE A 217 9.35 -6.28 3.36
N ASP A 218 9.68 -5.17 4.03
CA ASP A 218 10.74 -5.13 5.04
C ASP A 218 10.22 -5.74 6.33
N LEU A 219 10.86 -6.82 6.76
CA LEU A 219 10.51 -7.51 8.00
C LEU A 219 11.35 -7.01 9.16
N TRP A 220 10.69 -6.82 10.28
CA TRP A 220 11.28 -6.39 11.55
C TRP A 220 10.80 -7.27 12.70
N ALA A 221 11.50 -7.21 13.82
CA ALA A 221 11.01 -7.71 15.09
C ALA A 221 11.35 -6.74 16.21
N GLY A 222 10.51 -6.67 17.23
CA GLY A 222 10.74 -5.91 18.46
C GLY A 222 10.39 -6.74 19.70
N GLU A 223 11.22 -6.65 20.75
CA GLU A 223 10.95 -7.22 22.07
C GLU A 223 10.72 -6.09 23.08
N PHE A 224 9.59 -6.16 23.78
CA PHE A 224 9.18 -5.13 24.74
C PHE A 224 8.71 -5.77 26.06
N GLU A 225 8.85 -5.01 27.13
CA GLU A 225 8.25 -5.37 28.42
C GLU A 225 7.00 -4.52 28.62
N ILE A 226 5.93 -5.15 29.08
CA ILE A 226 4.68 -4.46 29.41
C ILE A 226 4.18 -4.94 30.78
N ASP A 227 3.56 -4.04 31.53
CA ASP A 227 2.89 -4.40 32.76
C ASP A 227 1.48 -4.96 32.51
N GLU A 228 0.83 -5.39 33.57
CA GLU A 228 -0.52 -5.97 33.52
C GLU A 228 -1.57 -4.93 33.07
N GLU A 229 -1.42 -3.67 33.42
CA GLU A 229 -2.33 -2.60 33.06
C GLU A 229 -2.29 -2.39 31.54
N LYS A 230 -1.08 -2.28 30.95
CA LYS A 230 -0.87 -2.15 29.52
C LYS A 230 -1.34 -3.39 28.76
N TYR A 231 -1.05 -4.59 29.26
CA TYR A 231 -1.56 -5.83 28.67
C TYR A 231 -3.09 -5.84 28.59
N ASN A 232 -3.76 -5.50 29.70
CA ASN A 232 -5.22 -5.47 29.73
C ASN A 232 -5.80 -4.38 28.84
N TYR A 233 -5.17 -3.21 28.79
CA TYR A 233 -5.54 -2.11 27.92
C TYR A 233 -5.49 -2.55 26.44
N LEU A 234 -4.37 -3.12 25.99
CA LEU A 234 -4.19 -3.59 24.62
C LEU A 234 -5.16 -4.72 24.26
N LYS A 235 -5.39 -5.66 25.18
CA LYS A 235 -6.29 -6.80 24.95
C LYS A 235 -7.77 -6.40 24.86
N ALA A 236 -8.18 -5.37 25.58
CA ALA A 236 -9.57 -4.91 25.62
C ALA A 236 -9.86 -3.81 24.60
N GLY A 237 -8.84 -3.14 24.10
CA GLY A 237 -8.95 -1.98 23.21
C GLY A 237 -9.22 -2.34 21.76
N THR A 238 -9.59 -1.29 21.01
CA THR A 238 -9.59 -1.27 19.55
C THR A 238 -8.77 -0.07 19.11
N PHE A 239 -7.95 -0.26 18.10
CA PHE A 239 -6.96 0.70 17.64
C PHE A 239 -7.10 0.92 16.13
N GLY A 240 -6.19 1.66 15.51
CA GLY A 240 -6.16 1.98 14.08
C GLY A 240 -6.36 3.48 13.81
N GLU A 241 -6.05 3.91 12.59
CA GLU A 241 -6.14 5.31 12.17
C GLU A 241 -7.57 5.69 11.75
N GLY A 242 -8.22 6.52 12.54
CA GLY A 242 -9.54 7.10 12.21
C GLY A 242 -10.74 6.16 12.40
N ALA A 243 -11.91 6.61 11.94
CA ALA A 243 -13.20 5.92 12.16
C ALA A 243 -13.42 4.67 11.28
N HIS A 244 -12.54 4.41 10.33
CA HIS A 244 -12.72 3.37 9.30
C HIS A 244 -11.83 2.14 9.52
N GLU A 245 -10.88 2.22 10.43
CA GLU A 245 -9.98 1.12 10.75
C GLU A 245 -10.21 0.65 12.18
N VAL A 246 -10.62 -0.62 12.31
CA VAL A 246 -10.89 -1.25 13.60
C VAL A 246 -9.93 -2.40 13.77
N ILE A 247 -8.92 -2.22 14.62
CA ILE A 247 -7.87 -3.19 14.89
C ILE A 247 -8.03 -3.73 16.30
N LYS A 248 -8.05 -5.06 16.44
CA LYS A 248 -8.03 -5.75 17.74
C LYS A 248 -6.71 -6.43 17.95
N VAL A 249 -6.22 -6.39 19.17
CA VAL A 249 -4.96 -7.03 19.55
C VAL A 249 -5.20 -8.41 20.15
N HIS A 250 -4.45 -9.39 19.67
CA HIS A 250 -4.44 -10.77 20.17
C HIS A 250 -3.06 -11.11 20.70
N PHE A 251 -3.02 -11.77 21.84
CA PHE A 251 -1.78 -12.27 22.45
C PHE A 251 -1.76 -13.79 22.41
N TYR A 252 -0.66 -14.35 21.96
CA TYR A 252 -0.42 -15.79 21.87
C TYR A 252 0.86 -16.15 22.63
N GLU A 253 0.85 -17.25 23.37
CA GLU A 253 2.06 -17.78 24.00
C GLU A 253 3.16 -18.01 22.98
N TYR A 254 4.36 -17.53 23.27
CA TYR A 254 5.49 -17.56 22.34
C TYR A 254 5.83 -18.99 21.89
N ASP A 255 5.79 -19.95 22.81
CA ASP A 255 6.13 -21.34 22.53
C ASP A 255 5.04 -22.08 21.73
N GLU A 256 3.78 -21.66 21.86
CA GLU A 256 2.65 -22.22 21.12
C GLU A 256 2.45 -21.53 19.74
N PHE A 257 3.12 -20.41 19.53
CA PHE A 257 2.91 -19.59 18.35
C PHE A 257 3.15 -20.31 17.00
N PRO A 258 4.08 -21.29 16.86
CA PRO A 258 4.19 -22.10 15.65
C PRO A 258 2.89 -22.80 15.21
N GLU A 259 2.08 -23.26 16.17
CA GLU A 259 0.77 -23.85 15.87
C GLU A 259 -0.25 -22.81 15.45
N ILE A 260 -0.17 -21.62 16.03
CA ILE A 260 -1.02 -20.48 15.66
C ILE A 260 -0.72 -20.05 14.23
N LEU A 261 0.56 -19.93 13.85
CA LEU A 261 0.99 -19.55 12.49
C LEU A 261 0.38 -20.44 11.41
N ARG A 262 0.33 -21.75 11.62
CA ARG A 262 -0.30 -22.70 10.68
C ARG A 262 -1.78 -22.45 10.48
N ARG A 263 -2.47 -21.88 11.47
CA ARG A 263 -3.91 -21.59 11.40
C ARG A 263 -4.21 -20.24 10.79
N ILE A 264 -3.42 -19.22 11.09
CA ILE A 264 -3.64 -17.86 10.56
C ILE A 264 -3.17 -17.71 9.12
N GLY A 265 -2.09 -18.41 8.71
CA GLY A 265 -1.61 -18.45 7.33
C GLY A 265 -1.08 -17.10 6.81
N ASP A 266 -0.60 -16.22 7.69
CA ASP A 266 0.05 -14.97 7.28
C ASP A 266 1.56 -15.17 7.07
N VAL A 267 1.98 -15.06 5.81
CA VAL A 267 3.38 -15.27 5.41
C VAL A 267 4.35 -14.27 6.05
N LYS A 268 3.91 -13.03 6.32
CA LYS A 268 4.74 -12.00 6.98
C LYS A 268 5.10 -12.44 8.39
N SER A 269 4.08 -12.84 9.16
CA SER A 269 4.22 -13.31 10.53
C SER A 269 5.06 -14.58 10.61
N GLU A 270 4.83 -15.53 9.70
CA GLU A 270 5.59 -16.77 9.66
C GLU A 270 7.08 -16.53 9.37
N CYS A 271 7.40 -15.77 8.33
CA CYS A 271 8.78 -15.44 8.01
C CYS A 271 9.44 -14.63 9.12
N ALA A 272 8.76 -13.65 9.70
CA ALA A 272 9.29 -12.83 10.78
C ALA A 272 9.58 -13.66 12.02
N PHE A 273 8.65 -14.52 12.45
CA PHE A 273 8.83 -15.37 13.63
C PHE A 273 10.00 -16.33 13.49
N TRP A 274 10.09 -17.06 12.39
CA TRP A 274 11.16 -18.04 12.21
C TRP A 274 12.54 -17.38 12.06
N ARG A 275 12.65 -16.26 11.38
CA ARG A 275 13.90 -15.49 11.30
C ARG A 275 14.31 -14.93 12.66
N PHE A 276 13.37 -14.36 13.40
CA PHE A 276 13.63 -13.86 14.75
C PHE A 276 14.07 -14.97 15.71
N LYS A 277 13.36 -16.10 15.71
CA LYS A 277 13.70 -17.27 16.53
C LYS A 277 15.10 -17.83 16.23
N SER A 278 15.47 -17.89 14.94
CA SER A 278 16.81 -18.31 14.51
C SER A 278 17.90 -17.39 15.04
N LEU A 279 17.74 -16.07 14.92
CA LEU A 279 18.69 -15.09 15.43
C LEU A 279 18.89 -15.19 16.95
N LYS A 280 17.83 -15.51 17.70
CA LYS A 280 17.92 -15.69 19.17
C LYS A 280 18.55 -17.01 19.60
N GLN A 281 18.66 -18.00 18.73
CA GLN A 281 19.32 -19.28 19.01
C GLN A 281 20.83 -19.25 18.71
N GLU A 282 21.28 -18.28 17.90
CA GLU A 282 22.68 -18.11 17.53
C GLU A 282 23.48 -17.29 18.57
N VAL A 283 22.82 -16.72 19.57
CA VAL A 283 23.40 -15.97 20.70
C VAL A 283 23.36 -16.81 21.97
#